data_74ade0356c624f9081202691edc2ec11
#
_entry.id   74ade0356c624f9081202691edc2ec11
#
_cell.length_a   1.000
_cell.length_b   1.000
_cell.length_c   1.000
_cell.angle_alpha   90.00
_cell.angle_beta   90.00
_cell.angle_gamma   90.00
#
_symmetry.space_group_name_H-M   'P 1'
#
loop_
_entity.id
_entity.type
_entity.pdbx_description
1 polymer ?
#
loop_
_entity_poly.entity_id
_entity_poly.type
_entity_poly.pdbx_seq_one_letter_code
_entity_poly.pdbx_strand_id
1 'polypeptide(L)'
;LSPGLSYGKDEELDLENLKKKYAQLQSVGFKDFAIFFDDIESERGEELGKMHGLVMKELSGFLEKDSSSSLMFCPTVYCNSFANDDISNSPYLKGLSETVPNNLPMLWTGKQVVSQYIDDQEVEELHKIISNPIVVWDNYYANDYCPTKFYVGSYRGRNITEKAIQGIGLNLTGLPLTDSINLYHLKGDMSTEEILKEFGVPQDFNVLMPFFDGPFKNSPELNTLEDIQNLINLSQELCVKWKSPLQLEWSPYLW
;
A
#
# COMPACT_ATOMS: atom_id res chain seq x y z
N LEU A 1 10.79 -0.42 -9.00
CA LEU A 1 10.68 -0.51 -10.46
C LEU A 1 9.59 -1.49 -10.86
N SER A 2 8.73 -1.11 -11.82
CA SER A 2 7.84 -2.04 -12.52
C SER A 2 8.49 -2.45 -13.84
N PRO A 3 8.52 -3.76 -14.19
CA PRO A 3 9.06 -4.22 -15.47
C PRO A 3 8.26 -3.73 -16.67
N GLY A 4 6.99 -3.36 -16.46
CA GLY A 4 6.07 -2.89 -17.48
C GLY A 4 5.26 -4.01 -18.14
N LEU A 5 4.19 -3.62 -18.86
CA LEU A 5 3.22 -4.52 -19.48
C LEU A 5 3.79 -5.38 -20.63
N SER A 6 4.96 -5.02 -21.14
CA SER A 6 5.60 -5.75 -22.23
C SER A 6 6.62 -6.78 -21.75
N TYR A 7 6.87 -6.88 -20.44
CA TYR A 7 7.84 -7.81 -19.87
C TYR A 7 7.39 -9.26 -20.15
N GLY A 8 8.37 -10.11 -20.51
CA GLY A 8 8.13 -11.51 -20.84
C GLY A 8 7.88 -11.79 -22.32
N LYS A 9 7.96 -10.78 -23.20
CA LYS A 9 7.90 -10.98 -24.66
C LYS A 9 9.22 -11.46 -25.24
N ASP A 10 10.33 -11.02 -24.63
CA ASP A 10 11.68 -11.47 -24.89
C ASP A 10 12.42 -11.57 -23.55
N GLU A 11 12.31 -12.72 -22.89
CA GLU A 11 12.74 -12.92 -21.50
C GLU A 11 14.22 -12.58 -21.27
N GLU A 12 15.10 -12.93 -22.21
CA GLU A 12 16.53 -12.66 -22.08
C GLU A 12 16.85 -11.17 -22.22
N LEU A 13 16.29 -10.52 -23.23
CA LEU A 13 16.48 -9.09 -23.47
C LEU A 13 15.85 -8.24 -22.37
N ASP A 14 14.67 -8.63 -21.89
CA ASP A 14 13.93 -7.95 -20.83
C ASP A 14 14.70 -7.99 -19.50
N LEU A 15 15.27 -9.16 -19.15
CA LEU A 15 16.09 -9.33 -17.95
C LEU A 15 17.38 -8.50 -18.04
N GLU A 16 18.07 -8.51 -19.18
CA GLU A 16 19.27 -7.71 -19.38
C GLU A 16 18.99 -6.19 -19.31
N ASN A 17 17.88 -5.75 -19.86
CA ASN A 17 17.45 -4.34 -19.76
C ASN A 17 17.13 -3.96 -18.31
N LEU A 18 16.52 -4.87 -17.57
CA LEU A 18 16.21 -4.69 -16.15
C LEU A 18 17.52 -4.55 -15.34
N LYS A 19 18.48 -5.47 -15.52
CA LYS A 19 19.82 -5.40 -14.90
C LYS A 19 20.55 -4.09 -15.22
N LYS A 20 20.50 -3.62 -16.48
CA LYS A 20 21.09 -2.32 -16.88
C LYS A 20 20.45 -1.16 -16.12
N LYS A 21 19.13 -1.18 -15.95
CA LYS A 21 18.38 -0.14 -15.22
C LYS A 21 18.76 -0.12 -13.73
N TYR A 22 18.88 -1.29 -13.10
CA TYR A 22 19.37 -1.39 -11.72
C TYR A 22 20.81 -0.90 -11.58
N ALA A 23 21.72 -1.29 -12.49
CA ALA A 23 23.10 -0.80 -12.52
C ALA A 23 23.17 0.73 -12.62
N GLN A 24 22.33 1.33 -13.46
CA GLN A 24 22.24 2.78 -13.58
C GLN A 24 21.84 3.44 -12.25
N LEU A 25 20.85 2.89 -11.55
CA LEU A 25 20.42 3.40 -10.26
C LEU A 25 21.50 3.23 -9.18
N GLN A 26 22.17 2.07 -9.13
CA GLN A 26 23.31 1.86 -8.24
C GLN A 26 24.42 2.90 -8.49
N SER A 27 24.70 3.24 -9.76
CA SER A 27 25.75 4.20 -10.11
C SER A 27 25.49 5.63 -9.59
N VAL A 28 24.24 5.97 -9.30
CA VAL A 28 23.85 7.25 -8.69
C VAL A 28 23.56 7.14 -7.19
N GLY A 29 23.88 5.99 -6.57
CA GLY A 29 23.89 5.82 -5.12
C GLY A 29 22.66 5.15 -4.50
N PHE A 30 21.70 4.65 -5.29
CA PHE A 30 20.61 3.84 -4.75
C PHE A 30 21.13 2.48 -4.28
N LYS A 31 20.64 2.03 -3.12
CA LYS A 31 21.02 0.76 -2.49
C LYS A 31 19.83 -0.15 -2.23
N ASP A 32 18.67 0.43 -1.94
CA ASP A 32 17.46 -0.32 -1.64
C ASP A 32 16.53 -0.30 -2.85
N PHE A 33 16.17 -1.50 -3.29
CA PHE A 33 15.41 -1.72 -4.51
C PHE A 33 14.15 -2.52 -4.24
N ALA A 34 13.13 -2.23 -5.02
CA ALA A 34 11.93 -3.06 -5.12
C ALA A 34 11.57 -3.29 -6.58
N ILE A 35 11.08 -4.49 -6.90
CA ILE A 35 10.44 -4.78 -8.18
C ILE A 35 8.95 -5.07 -7.96
N PHE A 36 8.12 -4.53 -8.84
CA PHE A 36 6.67 -4.63 -8.75
C PHE A 36 6.15 -5.40 -9.97
N PHE A 37 5.62 -6.62 -9.72
CA PHE A 37 4.90 -7.44 -10.70
C PHE A 37 3.38 -7.35 -10.52
N ASP A 38 2.93 -6.35 -9.77
CA ASP A 38 1.53 -6.01 -9.60
C ASP A 38 0.92 -5.45 -10.88
N ASP A 39 -0.41 -5.36 -10.91
CA ASP A 39 -1.22 -4.69 -11.94
C ASP A 39 -0.90 -5.10 -13.41
N ILE A 40 -0.43 -6.32 -13.63
CA ILE A 40 -0.26 -6.87 -14.97
C ILE A 40 -1.51 -7.70 -15.37
N GLU A 41 -2.00 -7.45 -16.59
CA GLU A 41 -3.05 -8.24 -17.22
C GLU A 41 -2.46 -9.55 -17.76
N SER A 42 -2.43 -10.59 -16.93
CA SER A 42 -1.98 -11.93 -17.34
C SER A 42 -2.72 -13.01 -16.56
N GLU A 43 -2.75 -14.23 -17.12
CA GLU A 43 -3.20 -15.39 -16.36
C GLU A 43 -2.25 -15.63 -15.17
N ARG A 44 -2.80 -15.61 -13.96
CA ARG A 44 -2.07 -15.83 -12.71
C ARG A 44 -1.76 -17.31 -12.51
N GLY A 45 -1.13 -17.91 -13.52
CA GLY A 45 -0.78 -19.33 -13.57
C GLY A 45 0.56 -19.67 -12.91
N GLU A 46 0.84 -20.97 -12.80
CA GLU A 46 2.06 -21.51 -12.18
C GLU A 46 3.33 -21.07 -12.94
N GLU A 47 3.30 -21.07 -14.27
CA GLU A 47 4.45 -20.67 -15.10
C GLU A 47 4.81 -19.19 -14.91
N LEU A 48 3.83 -18.30 -14.79
CA LEU A 48 4.08 -16.90 -14.47
C LEU A 48 4.76 -16.75 -13.11
N GLY A 49 4.30 -17.49 -12.10
CA GLY A 49 4.91 -17.51 -10.78
C GLY A 49 6.37 -17.96 -10.83
N LYS A 50 6.66 -19.05 -11.53
CA LYS A 50 8.02 -19.56 -11.75
C LYS A 50 8.92 -18.53 -12.45
N MET A 51 8.42 -17.91 -13.50
CA MET A 51 9.15 -16.87 -14.24
C MET A 51 9.52 -15.70 -13.31
N HIS A 52 8.56 -15.17 -12.54
CA HIS A 52 8.83 -14.07 -11.60
C HIS A 52 9.86 -14.46 -10.54
N GLY A 53 9.79 -15.69 -9.99
CA GLY A 53 10.76 -16.16 -9.03
C GLY A 53 12.18 -16.31 -9.63
N LEU A 54 12.30 -16.75 -10.89
CA LEU A 54 13.59 -16.80 -11.59
C LEU A 54 14.16 -15.40 -11.83
N VAL A 55 13.31 -14.43 -12.21
CA VAL A 55 13.72 -13.02 -12.34
C VAL A 55 14.25 -12.48 -11.02
N MET A 56 13.57 -12.76 -9.91
CA MET A 56 14.01 -12.37 -8.57
C MET A 56 15.37 -12.98 -8.21
N LYS A 57 15.57 -14.25 -8.53
CA LYS A 57 16.84 -14.96 -8.31
C LYS A 57 17.99 -14.31 -9.08
N GLU A 58 17.76 -14.02 -10.36
CA GLU A 58 18.78 -13.39 -11.22
C GLU A 58 19.11 -11.95 -10.78
N LEU A 59 18.10 -11.16 -10.40
CA LEU A 59 18.29 -9.80 -9.92
C LEU A 59 18.98 -9.77 -8.54
N SER A 60 18.60 -10.66 -7.62
CA SER A 60 19.26 -10.80 -6.33
C SER A 60 20.73 -11.12 -6.51
N GLY A 61 21.08 -12.14 -7.29
CA GLY A 61 22.47 -12.49 -7.57
C GLY A 61 23.26 -11.40 -8.32
N PHE A 62 22.57 -10.56 -9.10
CA PHE A 62 23.19 -9.40 -9.73
C PHE A 62 23.51 -8.30 -8.70
N LEU A 63 22.58 -7.99 -7.79
CA LEU A 63 22.69 -6.93 -6.79
C LEU A 63 23.64 -7.32 -5.65
N GLU A 64 23.73 -8.59 -5.27
CA GLU A 64 24.62 -9.12 -4.23
C GLU A 64 26.11 -8.87 -4.51
N LYS A 65 26.48 -8.56 -5.75
CA LYS A 65 27.84 -8.13 -6.09
C LYS A 65 28.24 -6.83 -5.38
N ASP A 66 27.25 -6.01 -5.02
CA ASP A 66 27.38 -4.91 -4.07
C ASP A 66 26.68 -5.31 -2.75
N SER A 67 27.47 -5.75 -1.76
CA SER A 67 26.99 -6.22 -0.46
C SER A 67 26.15 -5.19 0.33
N SER A 68 26.06 -3.96 -0.15
CA SER A 68 25.24 -2.89 0.46
C SER A 68 23.84 -2.77 -0.16
N SER A 69 23.52 -3.55 -1.20
CA SER A 69 22.22 -3.46 -1.87
C SER A 69 21.21 -4.44 -1.27
N SER A 70 19.95 -4.00 -1.15
CA SER A 70 18.80 -4.81 -0.74
C SER A 70 17.76 -4.90 -1.86
N LEU A 71 16.98 -5.98 -1.90
CA LEU A 71 15.92 -6.19 -2.88
C LEU A 71 14.68 -6.77 -2.20
N MET A 72 13.52 -6.19 -2.50
CA MET A 72 12.20 -6.74 -2.16
C MET A 72 11.31 -6.80 -3.40
N PHE A 73 10.16 -7.42 -3.32
CA PHE A 73 9.26 -7.51 -4.47
C PHE A 73 7.79 -7.51 -4.10
N CYS A 74 6.96 -7.06 -5.04
CA CYS A 74 5.50 -7.23 -5.02
C CYS A 74 5.13 -8.28 -6.07
N PRO A 75 4.51 -9.41 -5.69
CA PRO A 75 4.07 -10.42 -6.66
C PRO A 75 2.79 -9.96 -7.37
N THR A 76 2.42 -10.59 -8.49
CA THR A 76 1.12 -10.33 -9.17
C THR A 76 -0.07 -10.76 -8.30
N VAL A 77 0.07 -11.84 -7.55
CA VAL A 77 -0.89 -12.22 -6.51
C VAL A 77 -0.38 -11.69 -5.18
N TYR A 78 -0.77 -10.46 -4.85
CA TYR A 78 -0.34 -9.75 -3.65
C TYR A 78 -1.42 -9.64 -2.55
N CYS A 79 -2.57 -10.30 -2.76
CA CYS A 79 -3.65 -10.45 -1.78
C CYS A 79 -4.47 -11.72 -2.03
N ASN A 80 -5.26 -12.15 -1.03
CA ASN A 80 -6.10 -13.36 -1.13
C ASN A 80 -7.09 -13.30 -2.27
N SER A 81 -7.75 -12.17 -2.49
CA SER A 81 -8.75 -12.04 -3.55
C SER A 81 -8.17 -12.28 -4.95
N PHE A 82 -6.87 -12.03 -5.14
CA PHE A 82 -6.19 -12.32 -6.40
C PHE A 82 -5.83 -13.80 -6.56
N ALA A 83 -5.93 -14.58 -5.48
CA ALA A 83 -5.88 -16.03 -5.47
C ALA A 83 -7.28 -16.67 -5.42
N ASN A 84 -8.34 -15.94 -5.81
CA ASN A 84 -9.75 -16.36 -5.70
C ASN A 84 -10.15 -16.76 -4.27
N ASP A 85 -9.62 -16.03 -3.27
CA ASP A 85 -9.79 -16.27 -1.83
C ASP A 85 -9.31 -17.66 -1.35
N ASP A 86 -8.46 -18.31 -2.13
CA ASP A 86 -7.86 -19.62 -1.81
C ASP A 86 -6.36 -19.63 -2.14
N ILE A 87 -5.57 -19.02 -1.25
CA ILE A 87 -4.12 -18.97 -1.42
C ILE A 87 -3.47 -20.35 -1.44
N SER A 88 -4.05 -21.32 -0.72
CA SER A 88 -3.52 -22.69 -0.62
C SER A 88 -3.49 -23.41 -1.98
N ASN A 89 -4.41 -23.08 -2.85
CA ASN A 89 -4.52 -23.65 -4.20
C ASN A 89 -4.10 -22.66 -5.30
N SER A 90 -3.47 -21.54 -4.95
CA SER A 90 -2.99 -20.56 -5.94
C SER A 90 -1.87 -21.16 -6.82
N PRO A 91 -2.09 -21.39 -8.12
CA PRO A 91 -1.03 -21.88 -9.00
C PRO A 91 0.15 -20.91 -9.07
N TYR A 92 -0.13 -19.61 -9.11
CA TYR A 92 0.89 -18.57 -9.15
C TYR A 92 1.81 -18.60 -7.92
N LEU A 93 1.24 -18.61 -6.70
CA LEU A 93 2.03 -18.63 -5.47
C LEU A 93 2.85 -19.92 -5.34
N LYS A 94 2.29 -21.06 -5.79
CA LYS A 94 3.01 -22.31 -5.86
C LYS A 94 4.22 -22.20 -6.80
N GLY A 95 4.04 -21.75 -8.03
CA GLY A 95 5.14 -21.59 -8.98
C GLY A 95 6.19 -20.59 -8.49
N LEU A 96 5.76 -19.47 -7.88
CA LEU A 96 6.64 -18.49 -7.28
C LEU A 96 7.51 -19.09 -6.16
N SER A 97 6.90 -19.86 -5.25
CA SER A 97 7.60 -20.47 -4.10
C SER A 97 8.67 -21.50 -4.50
N GLU A 98 8.56 -22.10 -5.68
CA GLU A 98 9.54 -23.07 -6.21
C GLU A 98 10.86 -22.41 -6.65
N THR A 99 10.83 -21.13 -7.00
CA THR A 99 11.95 -20.48 -7.69
C THR A 99 12.47 -19.21 -7.04
N VAL A 100 11.64 -18.51 -6.26
CA VAL A 100 12.03 -17.25 -5.58
C VAL A 100 13.01 -17.54 -4.43
N PRO A 101 14.09 -16.73 -4.25
CA PRO A 101 14.95 -16.84 -3.07
C PRO A 101 14.18 -16.51 -1.78
N ASN A 102 14.25 -17.40 -0.80
CA ASN A 102 13.47 -17.32 0.44
C ASN A 102 13.83 -16.14 1.36
N ASN A 103 14.98 -15.51 1.15
CA ASN A 103 15.48 -14.38 1.94
C ASN A 103 14.98 -13.02 1.46
N LEU A 104 14.29 -12.94 0.32
CA LEU A 104 13.80 -11.68 -0.24
C LEU A 104 12.45 -11.30 0.38
N PRO A 105 12.32 -10.09 0.96
CA PRO A 105 11.04 -9.62 1.46
C PRO A 105 9.98 -9.52 0.35
N MET A 106 8.79 -10.05 0.64
CA MET A 106 7.64 -10.02 -0.24
C MET A 106 6.57 -9.07 0.30
N LEU A 107 6.05 -8.20 -0.56
CA LEU A 107 4.95 -7.31 -0.25
C LEU A 107 3.61 -8.06 -0.32
N TRP A 108 2.74 -7.80 0.66
CA TRP A 108 1.41 -8.41 0.76
C TRP A 108 0.40 -7.43 1.35
N THR A 109 -0.80 -7.32 0.76
CA THR A 109 -1.82 -6.35 1.20
C THR A 109 -2.92 -6.95 2.09
N GLY A 110 -2.87 -8.26 2.33
CA GLY A 110 -3.87 -8.95 3.12
C GLY A 110 -4.94 -9.64 2.29
N LYS A 111 -6.18 -9.71 2.80
CA LYS A 111 -7.30 -10.39 2.11
C LYS A 111 -7.70 -9.69 0.81
N GLN A 112 -7.60 -8.37 0.79
CA GLN A 112 -7.98 -7.52 -0.33
C GLN A 112 -6.84 -6.56 -0.68
N VAL A 113 -6.95 -5.86 -1.81
CA VAL A 113 -6.05 -4.76 -2.16
C VAL A 113 -6.05 -3.69 -1.07
N VAL A 114 -7.23 -3.34 -0.56
CA VAL A 114 -7.42 -2.54 0.66
C VAL A 114 -8.07 -3.44 1.69
N SER A 115 -7.31 -3.94 2.66
CA SER A 115 -7.81 -4.87 3.68
C SER A 115 -8.37 -4.14 4.89
N GLN A 116 -9.55 -4.56 5.35
CA GLN A 116 -10.15 -4.03 6.57
C GLN A 116 -9.43 -4.55 7.82
N TYR A 117 -9.05 -5.81 7.80
CA TYR A 117 -8.31 -6.48 8.87
C TYR A 117 -7.11 -7.19 8.28
N ILE A 118 -6.00 -7.16 8.99
CA ILE A 118 -4.80 -7.95 8.73
C ILE A 118 -4.31 -8.48 10.08
N ASP A 119 -4.13 -9.79 10.20
CA ASP A 119 -3.75 -10.45 11.45
C ASP A 119 -2.68 -11.53 11.24
N ASP A 120 -2.13 -12.02 12.37
CA ASP A 120 -1.08 -13.03 12.34
C ASP A 120 -1.52 -14.33 11.67
N GLN A 121 -2.79 -14.75 11.85
CA GLN A 121 -3.31 -15.98 11.27
C GLN A 121 -3.25 -15.95 9.74
N GLU A 122 -3.59 -14.82 9.14
CA GLU A 122 -3.55 -14.65 7.68
C GLU A 122 -2.12 -14.79 7.14
N VAL A 123 -1.16 -14.18 7.83
CA VAL A 123 0.26 -14.27 7.46
C VAL A 123 0.80 -15.69 7.67
N GLU A 124 0.39 -16.37 8.75
CA GLU A 124 0.74 -17.78 8.98
C GLU A 124 0.21 -18.70 7.88
N GLU A 125 -0.99 -18.45 7.38
CA GLU A 125 -1.55 -19.21 6.24
C GLU A 125 -0.73 -18.99 4.97
N LEU A 126 -0.30 -17.78 4.69
CA LEU A 126 0.58 -17.48 3.58
C LEU A 126 1.95 -18.16 3.72
N HIS A 127 2.51 -18.21 4.95
CA HIS A 127 3.78 -18.87 5.21
C HIS A 127 3.77 -20.40 5.04
N LYS A 128 2.60 -21.04 4.97
CA LYS A 128 2.49 -22.46 4.59
C LYS A 128 2.83 -22.72 3.13
N ILE A 129 2.79 -21.66 2.30
CA ILE A 129 3.01 -21.75 0.86
C ILE A 129 4.35 -21.11 0.46
N ILE A 130 4.66 -19.95 1.02
CA ILE A 130 5.85 -19.18 0.70
C ILE A 130 6.62 -18.82 1.97
N SER A 131 7.94 -19.05 1.96
CA SER A 131 8.79 -18.87 3.15
C SER A 131 9.44 -17.48 3.24
N ASN A 132 9.13 -16.61 2.31
CA ASN A 132 9.70 -15.26 2.24
C ASN A 132 9.28 -14.40 3.44
N PRO A 133 10.13 -13.53 3.98
CA PRO A 133 9.73 -12.53 4.94
C PRO A 133 8.62 -11.64 4.37
N ILE A 134 7.55 -11.42 5.11
CA ILE A 134 6.41 -10.62 4.66
C ILE A 134 6.57 -9.18 5.13
N VAL A 135 6.44 -8.25 4.21
CA VAL A 135 6.22 -6.82 4.47
C VAL A 135 4.78 -6.50 4.08
N VAL A 136 3.98 -6.07 5.04
CA VAL A 136 2.61 -5.65 4.75
C VAL A 136 2.68 -4.33 3.97
N TRP A 137 2.17 -4.34 2.75
CA TRP A 137 1.89 -3.12 1.98
C TRP A 137 0.47 -2.68 2.29
N ASP A 138 0.33 -1.67 3.15
CA ASP A 138 -0.96 -1.28 3.68
C ASP A 138 -1.57 -0.08 2.95
N ASN A 139 -2.68 -0.30 2.27
CA ASN A 139 -3.42 0.69 1.52
C ASN A 139 -4.52 1.39 2.35
N TYR A 140 -4.46 1.32 3.69
CA TYR A 140 -5.51 1.88 4.55
C TYR A 140 -5.79 3.36 4.30
N TYR A 141 -4.76 4.15 4.05
CA TYR A 141 -4.88 5.58 3.77
C TYR A 141 -4.74 5.95 2.30
N ALA A 142 -4.46 4.99 1.43
CA ALA A 142 -4.38 5.24 -0.01
C ALA A 142 -5.70 5.83 -0.54
N ASN A 143 -5.61 6.78 -1.46
CA ASN A 143 -6.76 7.48 -2.03
C ASN A 143 -6.76 7.54 -3.56
N ASP A 144 -5.83 6.89 -4.23
CA ASP A 144 -5.71 6.82 -5.68
C ASP A 144 -6.93 6.15 -6.34
N TYR A 145 -7.53 5.17 -5.65
CA TYR A 145 -8.78 4.51 -6.08
C TYR A 145 -10.06 5.32 -5.73
N CYS A 146 -9.96 6.38 -4.93
CA CYS A 146 -11.06 7.28 -4.55
C CYS A 146 -10.61 8.75 -4.57
N PRO A 147 -10.29 9.32 -5.74
CA PRO A 147 -9.60 10.61 -5.88
C PRO A 147 -10.39 11.82 -5.34
N THR A 148 -11.64 11.63 -4.94
CA THR A 148 -12.46 12.67 -4.30
C THR A 148 -12.40 12.64 -2.78
N LYS A 149 -11.62 11.76 -2.18
CA LYS A 149 -11.51 11.58 -0.73
C LYS A 149 -10.05 11.48 -0.28
N PHE A 150 -9.82 11.79 0.97
CA PHE A 150 -8.66 11.40 1.76
C PHE A 150 -9.14 10.85 3.10
N TYR A 151 -8.27 10.18 3.83
CA TYR A 151 -8.62 9.61 5.13
C TYR A 151 -7.66 10.10 6.20
N VAL A 152 -8.22 10.49 7.35
CA VAL A 152 -7.50 11.02 8.52
C VAL A 152 -7.99 10.46 9.84
N GLY A 153 -8.74 9.37 9.81
CA GLY A 153 -9.19 8.68 11.01
C GLY A 153 -8.15 7.73 11.57
N SER A 154 -8.45 7.14 12.71
CA SER A 154 -7.52 6.26 13.41
C SER A 154 -7.15 5.02 12.59
N TYR A 155 -5.88 4.66 12.63
CA TYR A 155 -5.36 3.42 12.05
C TYR A 155 -5.82 2.22 12.87
N ARG A 156 -6.55 1.29 12.24
CA ARG A 156 -7.19 0.18 12.96
C ARG A 156 -7.30 -1.08 12.13
N GLY A 157 -7.60 -2.20 12.80
CA GLY A 157 -7.78 -3.50 12.15
C GLY A 157 -6.47 -4.23 11.83
N ARG A 158 -5.36 -3.82 12.46
CA ARG A 158 -4.04 -4.45 12.31
C ARG A 158 -3.64 -5.14 13.62
N ASN A 159 -3.95 -6.43 13.70
CA ASN A 159 -3.62 -7.29 14.83
C ASN A 159 -2.44 -8.18 14.47
N ILE A 160 -1.33 -7.54 14.03
CA ILE A 160 -0.13 -8.23 13.57
C ILE A 160 0.99 -8.00 14.56
N THR A 161 1.73 -9.07 14.87
CA THR A 161 2.92 -9.02 15.71
C THR A 161 4.19 -8.89 14.88
N GLU A 162 5.23 -8.31 15.48
CA GLU A 162 6.58 -8.24 14.89
C GLU A 162 7.20 -9.61 14.55
N LYS A 163 6.60 -10.69 15.06
CA LYS A 163 7.06 -12.06 14.78
C LYS A 163 6.51 -12.60 13.47
N ALA A 164 5.32 -12.13 13.06
CA ALA A 164 4.67 -12.60 11.84
C ALA A 164 5.19 -11.89 10.60
N ILE A 165 5.58 -10.63 10.72
CA ILE A 165 6.00 -9.80 9.58
C ILE A 165 7.35 -9.11 9.82
N GLN A 166 8.04 -8.77 8.74
CA GLN A 166 9.28 -7.99 8.78
C GLN A 166 9.03 -6.49 8.97
N GLY A 167 7.87 -6.00 8.53
CA GLY A 167 7.50 -4.59 8.66
C GLY A 167 6.21 -4.23 7.95
N ILE A 168 5.86 -2.95 8.03
CA ILE A 168 4.70 -2.37 7.35
C ILE A 168 5.18 -1.22 6.46
N GLY A 169 4.83 -1.27 5.19
CA GLY A 169 4.94 -0.17 4.22
C GLY A 169 3.56 0.46 4.04
N LEU A 170 3.36 1.67 4.57
CA LEU A 170 2.09 2.37 4.47
C LEU A 170 2.02 3.14 3.16
N ASN A 171 1.04 2.79 2.31
CA ASN A 171 0.70 3.58 1.12
C ASN A 171 -0.16 4.77 1.54
N LEU A 172 0.37 5.97 1.39
CA LEU A 172 -0.22 7.21 1.87
C LEU A 172 -0.85 8.00 0.71
N THR A 173 -1.41 9.17 1.03
CA THR A 173 -2.16 9.99 0.07
C THR A 173 -1.28 10.79 -0.89
N GLY A 174 0.00 11.01 -0.54
CA GLY A 174 0.88 11.92 -1.25
C GLY A 174 0.63 13.41 -0.90
N LEU A 175 -0.21 13.69 0.11
CA LEU A 175 -0.46 15.01 0.67
C LEU A 175 0.39 15.15 1.96
N PRO A 176 1.51 15.88 1.96
CA PRO A 176 2.52 15.79 3.01
C PRO A 176 2.02 16.07 4.43
N LEU A 177 1.11 17.02 4.62
CA LEU A 177 0.57 17.34 5.94
C LEU A 177 -0.50 16.34 6.38
N THR A 178 -1.33 15.90 5.45
CA THR A 178 -2.32 14.82 5.67
C THR A 178 -1.59 13.52 6.04
N ASP A 179 -0.53 13.19 5.32
CA ASP A 179 0.29 12.01 5.58
C ASP A 179 0.99 12.09 6.94
N SER A 180 1.38 13.30 7.38
CA SER A 180 1.89 13.51 8.72
C SER A 180 0.84 13.19 9.80
N ILE A 181 -0.42 13.59 9.61
CA ILE A 181 -1.54 13.21 10.50
C ILE A 181 -1.66 11.68 10.56
N ASN A 182 -1.64 11.02 9.40
CA ASN A 182 -1.77 9.56 9.31
C ASN A 182 -0.62 8.82 10.01
N LEU A 183 0.61 9.34 9.95
CA LEU A 183 1.75 8.81 10.69
C LEU A 183 1.62 8.97 12.21
N TYR A 184 0.97 10.04 12.70
CA TYR A 184 0.66 10.16 14.13
C TYR A 184 -0.31 9.08 14.62
N HIS A 185 -1.27 8.65 13.79
CA HIS A 185 -2.15 7.54 14.11
C HIS A 185 -1.43 6.20 14.28
N LEU A 186 -0.37 5.94 13.52
CA LEU A 186 0.48 4.75 13.69
C LEU A 186 1.16 4.70 15.05
N LYS A 187 1.47 5.86 15.62
CA LYS A 187 2.11 5.97 16.93
C LYS A 187 1.19 5.52 18.06
N GLY A 188 -0.13 5.69 17.89
CA GLY A 188 -1.15 5.17 18.79
C GLY A 188 -1.30 5.90 20.14
N ASP A 189 -0.55 6.99 20.36
CA ASP A 189 -0.48 7.69 21.65
C ASP A 189 -1.59 8.75 21.83
N MET A 190 -2.27 9.13 20.74
CA MET A 190 -3.23 10.23 20.70
C MET A 190 -4.52 9.80 20.01
N SER A 191 -5.64 10.39 20.43
CA SER A 191 -6.90 10.28 19.72
C SER A 191 -6.90 11.10 18.42
N THR A 192 -7.80 10.77 17.49
CA THR A 192 -7.96 11.53 16.24
C THR A 192 -8.22 13.01 16.52
N GLU A 193 -9.05 13.33 17.52
CA GLU A 193 -9.36 14.72 17.88
C GLU A 193 -8.13 15.48 18.38
N GLU A 194 -7.31 14.85 19.22
CA GLU A 194 -6.06 15.45 19.71
C GLU A 194 -5.07 15.68 18.57
N ILE A 195 -4.91 14.73 17.67
CA ILE A 195 -4.03 14.88 16.50
C ILE A 195 -4.52 16.02 15.61
N LEU A 196 -5.80 16.04 15.23
CA LEU A 196 -6.35 17.09 14.38
C LEU A 196 -6.20 18.48 15.03
N LYS A 197 -6.37 18.60 16.34
CA LYS A 197 -6.14 19.82 17.10
C LYS A 197 -4.68 20.26 17.07
N GLU A 198 -3.75 19.32 17.22
CA GLU A 198 -2.28 19.61 17.13
C GLU A 198 -1.91 20.18 15.76
N PHE A 199 -2.52 19.69 14.69
CA PHE A 199 -2.36 20.20 13.32
C PHE A 199 -3.18 21.47 13.02
N GLY A 200 -3.85 22.04 14.02
CA GLY A 200 -4.64 23.27 13.88
C GLY A 200 -5.90 23.14 13.03
N VAL A 201 -6.47 21.93 12.95
CA VAL A 201 -7.76 21.69 12.27
C VAL A 201 -8.87 22.31 13.10
N PRO A 202 -9.77 23.13 12.50
CA PRO A 202 -10.91 23.70 13.18
C PRO A 202 -11.82 22.63 13.77
N GLN A 203 -12.37 22.86 14.97
CA GLN A 203 -13.26 21.91 15.64
C GLN A 203 -14.52 21.60 14.81
N ASP A 204 -14.96 22.54 14.01
CA ASP A 204 -16.11 22.37 13.12
C ASP A 204 -15.90 21.23 12.09
N PHE A 205 -14.66 20.90 11.76
CA PHE A 205 -14.35 19.75 10.91
C PHE A 205 -14.85 18.43 11.48
N ASN A 206 -15.07 18.33 12.80
CA ASN A 206 -15.62 17.12 13.43
C ASN A 206 -16.98 16.72 12.84
N VAL A 207 -17.74 17.66 12.30
CA VAL A 207 -19.01 17.38 11.60
C VAL A 207 -18.77 16.65 10.28
N LEU A 208 -17.66 16.95 9.59
CA LEU A 208 -17.25 16.30 8.33
C LEU A 208 -16.45 15.02 8.57
N MET A 209 -15.87 14.85 9.76
CA MET A 209 -15.01 13.74 10.10
C MET A 209 -15.56 12.34 9.71
N PRO A 210 -16.88 12.06 9.88
CA PRO A 210 -17.43 10.76 9.48
C PRO A 210 -17.29 10.41 7.99
N PHE A 211 -17.06 11.40 7.12
CA PHE A 211 -16.83 11.21 5.68
C PHE A 211 -15.36 10.93 5.34
N PHE A 212 -14.45 11.27 6.26
CA PHE A 212 -12.99 11.20 6.11
C PHE A 212 -12.31 10.27 7.12
N ASP A 213 -13.10 9.50 7.92
CA ASP A 213 -12.57 8.65 8.99
C ASP A 213 -11.75 7.46 8.48
N GLY A 214 -12.18 6.82 7.41
CA GLY A 214 -11.46 5.67 6.84
C GLY A 214 -12.25 4.97 5.73
N PRO A 215 -11.59 4.06 4.99
CA PRO A 215 -12.18 3.43 3.81
C PRO A 215 -13.35 2.48 4.12
N PHE A 216 -13.44 1.98 5.36
CA PHE A 216 -14.42 0.96 5.77
C PHE A 216 -15.58 1.52 6.58
N LYS A 217 -15.62 2.82 6.78
CA LYS A 217 -16.74 3.49 7.46
C LYS A 217 -17.74 3.98 6.43
N ASN A 218 -18.99 3.58 6.59
CA ASN A 218 -20.07 4.13 5.78
C ASN A 218 -20.20 5.62 6.04
N SER A 219 -20.32 6.40 4.96
CA SER A 219 -20.67 7.81 5.08
C SER A 219 -22.04 7.94 5.74
N PRO A 220 -22.26 8.96 6.58
CA PRO A 220 -23.58 9.22 7.16
C PRO A 220 -24.64 9.38 6.08
N GLU A 221 -25.83 8.85 6.34
CA GLU A 221 -26.99 9.13 5.49
C GLU A 221 -27.44 10.57 5.69
N LEU A 222 -27.63 11.27 4.58
CA LEU A 222 -28.16 12.62 4.56
C LEU A 222 -29.65 12.55 4.18
N ASN A 223 -30.51 12.77 5.16
CA ASN A 223 -31.92 12.52 5.00
C ASN A 223 -32.73 13.76 4.57
N THR A 224 -32.16 14.95 4.72
CA THR A 224 -32.83 16.21 4.39
C THR A 224 -31.99 17.11 3.52
N LEU A 225 -32.63 17.99 2.74
CA LEU A 225 -31.96 19.04 1.99
C LEU A 225 -31.23 20.02 2.90
N GLU A 226 -31.74 20.22 4.11
CA GLU A 226 -31.14 21.08 5.13
C GLU A 226 -29.80 20.50 5.60
N ASP A 227 -29.70 19.18 5.87
CA ASP A 227 -28.46 18.53 6.25
C ASP A 227 -27.40 18.72 5.15
N ILE A 228 -27.78 18.49 3.90
CA ILE A 228 -26.89 18.67 2.74
C ILE A 228 -26.41 20.14 2.66
N GLN A 229 -27.33 21.10 2.77
CA GLN A 229 -26.98 22.52 2.67
C GLN A 229 -26.04 22.95 3.82
N ASN A 230 -26.27 22.45 5.03
CA ASN A 230 -25.41 22.72 6.19
C ASN A 230 -23.99 22.19 5.97
N LEU A 231 -23.82 20.98 5.44
CA LEU A 231 -22.52 20.43 5.12
C LEU A 231 -21.80 21.21 4.01
N ILE A 232 -22.52 21.62 2.96
CA ILE A 232 -21.97 22.46 1.89
C ILE A 232 -21.47 23.79 2.47
N ASN A 233 -22.29 24.46 3.27
CA ASN A 233 -21.93 25.74 3.89
C ASN A 233 -20.69 25.59 4.77
N LEU A 234 -20.63 24.55 5.59
CA LEU A 234 -19.48 24.25 6.44
C LEU A 234 -18.21 23.98 5.62
N SER A 235 -18.30 23.16 4.58
CA SER A 235 -17.17 22.89 3.68
C SER A 235 -16.63 24.16 3.03
N GLN A 236 -17.53 25.03 2.54
CA GLN A 236 -17.17 26.32 1.96
C GLN A 236 -16.53 27.25 3.00
N GLU A 237 -17.05 27.28 4.22
CA GLU A 237 -16.45 28.07 5.30
C GLU A 237 -15.04 27.61 5.64
N LEU A 238 -14.79 26.31 5.74
CA LEU A 238 -13.47 25.74 5.96
C LEU A 238 -12.49 26.09 4.81
N CYS A 239 -12.96 26.03 3.57
CA CYS A 239 -12.14 26.41 2.42
C CYS A 239 -11.76 27.91 2.40
N VAL A 240 -12.60 28.80 2.96
CA VAL A 240 -12.40 30.25 2.88
C VAL A 240 -11.82 30.84 4.15
N LYS A 241 -12.35 30.45 5.31
CA LYS A 241 -12.03 31.07 6.60
C LYS A 241 -10.81 30.46 7.30
N TRP A 242 -10.64 29.14 7.18
CA TRP A 242 -9.49 28.47 7.76
C TRP A 242 -8.20 28.80 6.98
N LYS A 243 -7.23 29.38 7.67
CA LYS A 243 -5.96 29.79 7.07
C LYS A 243 -4.82 28.90 7.57
N SER A 244 -4.52 27.85 6.82
CA SER A 244 -3.51 26.86 7.15
C SER A 244 -2.92 26.26 5.87
N PRO A 245 -1.64 25.83 5.86
CA PRO A 245 -1.12 25.01 4.78
C PRO A 245 -1.92 23.70 4.57
N LEU A 246 -2.43 23.10 5.65
CA LEU A 246 -3.28 21.90 5.60
C LEU A 246 -4.62 22.19 4.88
N GLN A 247 -5.19 23.39 5.07
CA GLN A 247 -6.37 23.82 4.33
C GLN A 247 -6.13 23.80 2.82
N LEU A 248 -4.93 24.15 2.35
CA LEU A 248 -4.60 24.11 0.93
C LEU A 248 -4.60 22.69 0.37
N GLU A 249 -4.16 21.70 1.14
CA GLU A 249 -4.26 20.29 0.75
C GLU A 249 -5.71 19.81 0.70
N TRP A 250 -6.55 20.24 1.63
CA TRP A 250 -7.91 19.73 1.79
C TRP A 250 -8.98 20.44 0.95
N SER A 251 -8.73 21.69 0.54
CA SER A 251 -9.71 22.47 -0.23
C SER A 251 -10.23 21.77 -1.50
N PRO A 252 -9.42 21.05 -2.31
CA PRO A 252 -9.92 20.35 -3.47
C PRO A 252 -10.92 19.21 -3.15
N TYR A 253 -10.87 18.69 -1.93
CA TYR A 253 -11.72 17.61 -1.46
C TYR A 253 -12.95 18.09 -0.67
N LEU A 254 -12.85 19.31 -0.12
CA LEU A 254 -13.95 19.94 0.64
C LEU A 254 -14.87 20.76 -0.27
N TRP A 255 -14.39 21.23 -1.41
CA TRP A 255 -15.15 22.04 -2.38
C TRP A 255 -16.03 21.12 -3.25
#